data_dbfbe922e560199780095bdacb91ef5b
#
_entry.id   dbfbe922e560199780095bdacb91ef5b
#
_cell.length_a   1.000
_cell.length_b   1.000
_cell.length_c   1.000
_cell.angle_alpha   90.00
_cell.angle_beta   90.00
_cell.angle_gamma   90.00
#
_symmetry.space_group_name_H-M   'P 1'
#
loop_
_entity.id
_entity.type
_entity.pdbx_description
1 polymer ?
#
loop_
_entity_poly.entity_id
_entity_poly.type
_entity_poly.pdbx_seq_one_letter_code
_entity_poly.pdbx_strand_id
1 'polypeptide(L)'
;MSEVTKFESRRRFLQLSAGAGLAATGMLGGMSSAVAADAVNLYTWSAGVDTVKRLVAAFTKETGLPVNYNNLPFAEYRDAMVTKFVGQAPIDALWVSDGWLPEWADAGWLAPIDGYPNLIKYNSDVQDFCTESTRYKGHQYGMTYYTDYMAFLYDADMLSKAGISAPPASWDELVEQSLKIKKAGLSNYPLMLSMARESWMIEFMSSIVFSNGGRFVDDNGRVVMDDPQHGAVSTLQWIVDAVNKHHILSPACVELGELNGFKAVAAGNHAFALLPRYRIQALNDPRQSQVAGHIKQALMPAGPKGSHATVAWMRMHAMSAAAGANKTRAANAARLIEAFGGKFDGQYTFQKAMFLDTGTAFGVKPLFNDPEIKAAYEKYGDFTMFQKQQDLARKKDVITRWFGEWDETNGSAWQAAVLGQSSVADALKTSASKWTDLSKQA
;
A
#
# COMPACT_ATOMS: atom_id res chain seq x y z
N MET A 1 -40.50 -8.31 31.37
CA MET A 1 -41.17 -7.02 31.21
C MET A 1 -40.06 -5.98 31.09
N SER A 2 -39.80 -5.24 29.99
CA SER A 2 -40.42 -5.19 28.67
C SER A 2 -39.41 -4.49 27.73
N GLU A 3 -39.03 -5.17 26.66
CA GLU A 3 -38.16 -4.66 25.59
C GLU A 3 -38.97 -4.04 24.43
N VAL A 4 -40.06 -3.35 24.66
CA VAL A 4 -40.98 -2.90 23.63
C VAL A 4 -40.98 -1.38 23.44
N THR A 5 -40.20 -0.59 24.17
CA THR A 5 -40.33 0.88 24.16
C THR A 5 -39.22 1.64 23.37
N LYS A 6 -38.40 0.98 22.57
CA LYS A 6 -37.31 1.65 21.83
C LYS A 6 -37.52 1.82 20.30
N PHE A 7 -38.64 1.38 19.74
CA PHE A 7 -38.91 1.46 18.29
C PHE A 7 -39.87 2.57 17.84
N GLU A 8 -40.54 3.27 18.74
CA GLU A 8 -41.53 4.32 18.36
C GLU A 8 -40.95 5.75 18.25
N SER A 9 -39.77 6.02 18.75
CA SER A 9 -39.20 7.39 18.70
C SER A 9 -38.56 7.80 17.38
N ARG A 10 -38.30 6.87 16.46
CA ARG A 10 -37.70 7.16 15.15
C ARG A 10 -38.67 7.52 14.03
N ARG A 11 -39.97 7.26 14.20
CA ARG A 11 -41.00 7.59 13.21
C ARG A 11 -41.62 8.98 13.36
N ARG A 12 -41.45 9.66 14.49
CA ARG A 12 -41.98 11.02 14.74
C ARG A 12 -41.06 12.17 14.34
N PHE A 13 -39.79 11.91 13.96
CA PHE A 13 -38.85 12.94 13.56
C PHE A 13 -38.90 13.31 12.05
N LEU A 14 -39.63 12.54 11.24
CA LEU A 14 -39.70 12.69 9.79
C LEU A 14 -41.02 13.31 9.28
N GLN A 15 -41.88 13.84 10.16
CA GLN A 15 -43.18 14.44 9.76
C GLN A 15 -43.41 15.90 10.16
N LEU A 16 -42.36 16.65 10.57
CA LEU A 16 -42.52 18.05 10.98
C LEU A 16 -41.56 19.01 10.24
N SER A 17 -41.47 18.89 8.92
CA SER A 17 -40.84 19.95 8.10
C SER A 17 -41.44 20.04 6.70
N ALA A 18 -42.74 20.16 6.63
CA ALA A 18 -43.46 20.63 5.43
C ALA A 18 -44.42 21.73 5.84
N GLY A 19 -44.07 23.00 5.57
CA GLY A 19 -45.02 24.08 5.62
C GLY A 19 -44.53 25.34 6.30
N ALA A 20 -44.21 26.31 5.51
CA ALA A 20 -44.21 27.77 5.63
C ALA A 20 -42.89 28.35 5.06
N GLY A 21 -42.86 29.24 4.10
CA GLY A 21 -43.76 30.18 3.55
C GLY A 21 -43.05 30.92 2.42
N LEU A 22 -43.80 31.28 1.44
CA LEU A 22 -43.46 32.10 0.26
C LEU A 22 -43.01 33.53 0.61
N ALA A 23 -42.19 34.03 -0.32
CA ALA A 23 -42.04 35.45 -0.70
C ALA A 23 -41.01 36.29 0.08
N ALA A 24 -39.84 36.43 -0.52
CA ALA A 24 -39.18 37.72 -0.68
C ALA A 24 -38.40 37.73 -1.99
N THR A 25 -38.97 38.32 -3.01
CA THR A 25 -38.29 38.76 -4.24
C THR A 25 -37.28 39.83 -3.91
N GLY A 26 -36.01 39.59 -4.19
CA GLY A 26 -34.95 40.56 -4.07
C GLY A 26 -33.79 40.18 -4.97
N MET A 27 -33.70 40.83 -6.14
CA MET A 27 -32.58 40.77 -7.07
C MET A 27 -31.24 40.91 -6.35
N LEU A 28 -30.40 39.86 -6.38
CA LEU A 28 -28.96 40.01 -6.31
C LEU A 28 -28.36 39.02 -7.29
N GLY A 29 -27.57 39.57 -8.19
CA GLY A 29 -27.08 39.00 -9.42
C GLY A 29 -26.44 37.63 -9.29
N GLY A 30 -26.82 36.78 -10.22
CA GLY A 30 -26.17 35.53 -10.50
C GLY A 30 -24.72 35.70 -10.93
N MET A 31 -23.80 35.27 -10.08
CA MET A 31 -22.40 35.06 -10.44
C MET A 31 -21.69 33.96 -9.62
N SER A 32 -22.42 33.03 -9.01
CA SER A 32 -21.70 31.98 -8.25
C SER A 32 -22.11 30.53 -8.49
N SER A 33 -23.04 30.24 -9.38
CA SER A 33 -23.43 28.86 -9.66
C SER A 33 -22.77 28.22 -10.91
N ALA A 34 -22.14 29.01 -11.78
CA ALA A 34 -21.52 28.51 -13.00
C ALA A 34 -20.09 27.91 -12.73
N VAL A 35 -19.38 28.41 -11.69
CA VAL A 35 -18.01 27.96 -11.38
C VAL A 35 -17.98 26.59 -10.67
N ALA A 36 -19.04 26.24 -9.93
CA ALA A 36 -19.09 24.98 -9.19
C ALA A 36 -19.40 23.74 -10.08
N ALA A 37 -19.99 23.95 -11.28
CA ALA A 37 -20.36 22.87 -12.18
C ALA A 37 -19.17 22.27 -12.95
N ASP A 38 -18.07 23.02 -13.11
CA ASP A 38 -16.88 22.60 -13.87
C ASP A 38 -15.72 22.10 -12.98
N ALA A 39 -15.84 22.20 -11.66
CA ALA A 39 -14.79 21.76 -10.74
C ALA A 39 -14.66 20.24 -10.70
N VAL A 40 -13.42 19.74 -10.70
CA VAL A 40 -13.12 18.29 -10.53
C VAL A 40 -13.20 17.93 -9.06
N ASN A 41 -14.05 16.99 -8.69
CA ASN A 41 -14.13 16.45 -7.33
C ASN A 41 -13.08 15.35 -7.16
N LEU A 42 -11.98 15.68 -6.48
CA LEU A 42 -10.89 14.78 -6.17
C LEU A 42 -11.04 14.23 -4.75
N TYR A 43 -10.95 12.91 -4.61
CA TYR A 43 -10.90 12.23 -3.32
C TYR A 43 -9.59 11.47 -3.15
N THR A 44 -8.87 11.74 -2.04
CA THR A 44 -7.65 11.02 -1.68
C THR A 44 -7.65 10.64 -0.20
N TRP A 45 -6.78 9.71 0.21
CA TRP A 45 -6.48 9.57 1.61
C TRP A 45 -5.48 10.66 2.08
N SER A 46 -5.34 10.83 3.39
CA SER A 46 -4.61 11.96 4.00
C SER A 46 -3.09 11.81 3.99
N ALA A 47 -2.49 11.27 2.90
CA ALA A 47 -1.06 11.30 2.72
C ALA A 47 -0.61 12.60 2.05
N GLY A 48 0.37 13.27 2.65
CA GLY A 48 0.96 14.46 2.06
C GLY A 48 -0.06 15.55 1.74
N VAL A 49 -1.04 15.80 2.64
CA VAL A 49 -2.16 16.71 2.40
C VAL A 49 -1.70 18.08 1.92
N ASP A 50 -0.67 18.65 2.54
CA ASP A 50 -0.16 19.98 2.17
C ASP A 50 0.53 19.94 0.79
N THR A 51 1.24 18.86 0.48
CA THR A 51 1.81 18.62 -0.85
C THR A 51 0.72 18.55 -1.90
N VAL A 52 -0.32 17.73 -1.68
CA VAL A 52 -1.44 17.61 -2.62
C VAL A 52 -2.17 18.94 -2.80
N LYS A 53 -2.44 19.69 -1.73
CA LYS A 53 -3.05 21.05 -1.82
C LYS A 53 -2.22 21.99 -2.69
N ARG A 54 -0.90 22.02 -2.48
CA ARG A 54 0.04 22.85 -3.27
C ARG A 54 0.02 22.45 -4.75
N LEU A 55 0.04 21.15 -5.04
CA LEU A 55 0.03 20.61 -6.42
C LEU A 55 -1.30 20.88 -7.12
N VAL A 56 -2.42 20.70 -6.44
CA VAL A 56 -3.76 21.03 -6.94
C VAL A 56 -3.90 22.53 -7.21
N ALA A 57 -3.38 23.39 -6.34
CA ALA A 57 -3.37 24.84 -6.58
C ALA A 57 -2.53 25.22 -7.81
N ALA A 58 -1.36 24.60 -8.00
CA ALA A 58 -0.53 24.77 -9.18
C ALA A 58 -1.26 24.31 -10.46
N PHE A 59 -1.89 23.14 -10.42
CA PHE A 59 -2.71 22.62 -11.50
C PHE A 59 -3.85 23.57 -11.87
N THR A 60 -4.61 24.05 -10.88
CA THR A 60 -5.70 25.00 -11.11
C THR A 60 -5.21 26.30 -11.73
N LYS A 61 -4.09 26.83 -11.24
CA LYS A 61 -3.46 28.06 -11.78
C LYS A 61 -3.06 27.89 -13.25
N GLU A 62 -2.44 26.77 -13.60
CA GLU A 62 -1.94 26.51 -14.96
C GLU A 62 -3.07 26.20 -15.94
N THR A 63 -4.06 25.43 -15.50
CA THR A 63 -5.11 24.91 -16.40
C THR A 63 -6.39 25.70 -16.41
N GLY A 64 -6.61 26.59 -15.42
CA GLY A 64 -7.88 27.27 -15.19
C GLY A 64 -8.98 26.33 -14.66
N LEU A 65 -8.69 25.03 -14.40
CA LEU A 65 -9.67 24.03 -13.98
C LEU A 65 -9.70 23.94 -12.46
N PRO A 66 -10.81 24.33 -11.80
CA PRO A 66 -10.93 24.23 -10.35
C PRO A 66 -10.96 22.76 -9.88
N VAL A 67 -10.44 22.49 -8.69
CA VAL A 67 -10.47 21.18 -8.07
C VAL A 67 -11.01 21.27 -6.65
N ASN A 68 -12.08 20.53 -6.37
CA ASN A 68 -12.61 20.32 -5.02
C ASN A 68 -11.84 19.17 -4.39
N TYR A 69 -10.79 19.46 -3.63
CA TYR A 69 -9.93 18.46 -2.98
C TYR A 69 -10.53 17.98 -1.65
N ASN A 70 -10.81 16.71 -1.57
CA ASN A 70 -11.31 16.01 -0.39
C ASN A 70 -10.29 14.95 0.06
N ASN A 71 -10.02 14.86 1.36
CA ASN A 71 -9.14 13.82 1.91
C ASN A 71 -9.76 13.20 3.16
N LEU A 72 -9.43 11.92 3.39
CA LEU A 72 -9.94 11.10 4.50
C LEU A 72 -8.78 10.33 5.14
N PRO A 73 -8.81 10.03 6.45
CA PRO A 73 -7.86 9.14 7.08
C PRO A 73 -7.81 7.77 6.37
N PHE A 74 -6.62 7.16 6.27
CA PHE A 74 -6.46 5.89 5.53
C PHE A 74 -7.39 4.79 6.04
N ALA A 75 -7.50 4.63 7.37
CA ALA A 75 -8.34 3.60 7.98
C ALA A 75 -9.84 3.74 7.63
N GLU A 76 -10.30 4.95 7.31
CA GLU A 76 -11.70 5.24 7.00
C GLU A 76 -11.96 5.34 5.50
N TYR A 77 -10.90 5.54 4.70
CA TYR A 77 -11.01 5.94 3.29
C TYR A 77 -11.81 4.93 2.46
N ARG A 78 -11.49 3.62 2.56
CA ARG A 78 -12.14 2.59 1.76
C ARG A 78 -13.65 2.56 2.00
N ASP A 79 -14.07 2.47 3.24
CA ASP A 79 -15.49 2.33 3.60
C ASP A 79 -16.28 3.61 3.31
N ALA A 80 -15.66 4.77 3.53
CA ALA A 80 -16.24 6.06 3.14
C ALA A 80 -16.42 6.17 1.63
N MET A 81 -15.46 5.70 0.82
CA MET A 81 -15.58 5.71 -0.63
C MET A 81 -16.67 4.74 -1.14
N VAL A 82 -16.76 3.54 -0.56
CA VAL A 82 -17.85 2.58 -0.87
C VAL A 82 -19.22 3.23 -0.56
N THR A 83 -19.36 3.85 0.61
CA THR A 83 -20.59 4.58 0.97
C THR A 83 -20.92 5.69 -0.03
N LYS A 84 -19.91 6.44 -0.48
CA LYS A 84 -20.07 7.51 -1.46
C LYS A 84 -20.46 6.97 -2.85
N PHE A 85 -19.92 5.84 -3.29
CA PHE A 85 -20.30 5.21 -4.56
C PHE A 85 -21.76 4.75 -4.53
N VAL A 86 -22.17 4.05 -3.46
CA VAL A 86 -23.56 3.61 -3.29
C VAL A 86 -24.51 4.80 -3.20
N GLY A 87 -24.10 5.87 -2.51
CA GLY A 87 -24.86 7.12 -2.40
C GLY A 87 -24.78 8.05 -3.62
N GLN A 88 -24.12 7.63 -4.71
CA GLN A 88 -23.95 8.41 -5.94
C GLN A 88 -23.37 9.82 -5.71
N ALA A 89 -22.46 9.96 -4.76
CA ALA A 89 -21.78 11.22 -4.50
C ALA A 89 -20.99 11.68 -5.75
N PRO A 90 -20.82 13.00 -5.95
CA PRO A 90 -20.07 13.53 -7.08
C PRO A 90 -18.58 13.27 -6.88
N ILE A 91 -18.08 12.20 -7.51
CA ILE A 91 -16.65 11.83 -7.57
C ILE A 91 -16.23 11.91 -9.03
N ASP A 92 -15.11 12.57 -9.34
CA ASP A 92 -14.55 12.62 -10.69
C ASP A 92 -13.23 11.85 -10.77
N ALA A 93 -12.26 12.19 -9.93
CA ALA A 93 -10.99 11.51 -9.80
C ALA A 93 -10.81 11.04 -8.35
N LEU A 94 -10.18 9.89 -8.16
CA LEU A 94 -10.00 9.35 -6.83
C LEU A 94 -8.70 8.55 -6.74
N TRP A 95 -8.13 8.54 -5.53
CA TRP A 95 -7.03 7.67 -5.18
C TRP A 95 -7.53 6.22 -4.97
N VAL A 96 -6.80 5.25 -5.51
CA VAL A 96 -7.14 3.83 -5.42
C VAL A 96 -5.90 3.02 -5.05
N SER A 97 -6.05 2.11 -4.08
CA SER A 97 -5.07 1.06 -3.81
C SER A 97 -5.19 -0.06 -4.84
N ASP A 98 -4.06 -0.62 -5.26
CA ASP A 98 -4.00 -1.81 -6.11
C ASP A 98 -4.88 -2.96 -5.59
N GLY A 99 -4.90 -3.16 -4.26
CA GLY A 99 -5.72 -4.19 -3.61
C GLY A 99 -7.23 -3.99 -3.73
N TRP A 100 -7.71 -2.78 -4.00
CA TRP A 100 -9.16 -2.49 -4.12
C TRP A 100 -9.64 -2.42 -5.58
N LEU A 101 -8.70 -2.36 -6.54
CA LEU A 101 -9.02 -2.22 -7.94
C LEU A 101 -9.99 -3.29 -8.46
N PRO A 102 -9.77 -4.61 -8.23
CA PRO A 102 -10.67 -5.63 -8.74
C PRO A 102 -12.11 -5.50 -8.24
N GLU A 103 -12.27 -5.24 -6.94
CA GLU A 103 -13.58 -5.05 -6.31
C GLU A 103 -14.31 -3.84 -6.91
N TRP A 104 -13.64 -2.69 -6.97
CA TRP A 104 -14.26 -1.44 -7.41
C TRP A 104 -14.52 -1.41 -8.92
N ALA A 105 -13.69 -2.09 -9.72
CA ALA A 105 -13.92 -2.26 -11.15
C ALA A 105 -15.10 -3.21 -11.44
N ASP A 106 -15.19 -4.34 -10.75
CA ASP A 106 -16.31 -5.28 -10.89
C ASP A 106 -17.64 -4.69 -10.41
N ALA A 107 -17.61 -3.84 -9.38
CA ALA A 107 -18.77 -3.10 -8.91
C ALA A 107 -19.21 -1.98 -9.88
N GLY A 108 -18.46 -1.74 -10.95
CA GLY A 108 -18.76 -0.70 -11.92
C GLY A 108 -18.58 0.73 -11.39
N TRP A 109 -17.75 0.94 -10.35
CA TRP A 109 -17.51 2.26 -9.78
C TRP A 109 -16.38 3.05 -10.46
N LEU A 110 -15.50 2.35 -11.21
CA LEU A 110 -14.39 2.93 -11.95
C LEU A 110 -14.61 2.86 -13.46
N ALA A 111 -14.16 3.87 -14.18
CA ALA A 111 -14.12 3.87 -15.63
C ALA A 111 -12.75 3.42 -16.13
N PRO A 112 -12.67 2.54 -17.16
CA PRO A 112 -11.41 2.24 -17.81
C PRO A 112 -10.84 3.46 -18.54
N ILE A 113 -9.52 3.58 -18.56
CA ILE A 113 -8.82 4.70 -19.20
C ILE A 113 -8.14 4.35 -20.51
N ASP A 114 -8.38 3.15 -21.06
CA ASP A 114 -7.78 2.69 -22.34
C ASP A 114 -8.10 3.63 -23.51
N GLY A 115 -9.28 4.27 -23.49
CA GLY A 115 -9.71 5.25 -24.48
C GLY A 115 -9.04 6.64 -24.39
N TYR A 116 -8.08 6.83 -23.47
CA TYR A 116 -7.40 8.09 -23.26
C TYR A 116 -5.90 8.00 -23.61
N PRO A 117 -5.51 8.19 -24.90
CA PRO A 117 -4.12 8.05 -25.33
C PRO A 117 -3.14 8.94 -24.60
N ASN A 118 -3.58 10.13 -24.16
CA ASN A 118 -2.78 11.04 -23.33
C ASN A 118 -2.43 10.49 -21.95
N LEU A 119 -3.17 9.52 -21.41
CA LEU A 119 -2.87 8.86 -20.15
C LEU A 119 -1.97 7.64 -20.36
N ILE A 120 -2.34 6.76 -21.28
CA ILE A 120 -1.64 5.48 -21.49
C ILE A 120 -0.27 5.62 -22.16
N LYS A 121 0.03 6.77 -22.82
CA LYS A 121 1.35 7.05 -23.41
C LYS A 121 2.51 7.00 -22.41
N TYR A 122 2.22 7.19 -21.12
CA TYR A 122 3.23 7.15 -20.05
C TYR A 122 3.60 5.76 -19.56
N ASN A 123 2.90 4.71 -20.02
CA ASN A 123 3.16 3.33 -19.58
C ASN A 123 4.59 2.87 -19.85
N SER A 124 5.24 3.35 -20.93
CA SER A 124 6.65 3.06 -21.23
C SER A 124 7.63 3.62 -20.20
N ASP A 125 7.27 4.73 -19.57
CA ASP A 125 8.09 5.38 -18.55
C ASP A 125 7.86 4.78 -17.14
N VAL A 126 6.82 3.95 -16.96
CA VAL A 126 6.45 3.36 -15.68
C VAL A 126 7.06 1.95 -15.55
N GLN A 127 7.42 1.55 -14.34
CA GLN A 127 7.85 0.18 -14.05
C GLN A 127 6.73 -0.82 -14.34
N ASP A 128 7.08 -1.99 -14.85
CA ASP A 128 6.14 -2.97 -15.38
C ASP A 128 5.13 -3.43 -14.32
N PHE A 129 5.60 -3.74 -13.09
CA PHE A 129 4.70 -4.13 -12.00
C PHE A 129 3.68 -3.04 -11.62
N CYS A 130 4.05 -1.77 -11.77
CA CYS A 130 3.14 -0.64 -11.54
C CYS A 130 2.06 -0.60 -12.61
N THR A 131 2.44 -0.71 -13.89
CA THR A 131 1.49 -0.73 -15.01
C THR A 131 0.55 -1.92 -14.90
N GLU A 132 1.08 -3.11 -14.59
CA GLU A 132 0.26 -4.31 -14.37
C GLU A 132 -0.72 -4.15 -13.21
N SER A 133 -0.31 -3.47 -12.12
CA SER A 133 -1.16 -3.22 -10.95
C SER A 133 -2.29 -2.20 -11.21
N THR A 134 -2.25 -1.44 -12.33
CA THR A 134 -3.36 -0.58 -12.75
C THR A 134 -4.40 -1.30 -13.61
N ARG A 135 -4.18 -2.60 -13.91
CA ARG A 135 -5.01 -3.37 -14.85
C ARG A 135 -5.86 -4.41 -14.14
N TYR A 136 -7.07 -4.58 -14.67
CA TYR A 136 -7.97 -5.63 -14.26
C TYR A 136 -8.82 -6.08 -15.47
N LYS A 137 -8.97 -7.42 -15.69
CA LYS A 137 -9.71 -8.02 -16.81
C LYS A 137 -9.38 -7.39 -18.18
N GLY A 138 -8.08 -7.12 -18.42
CA GLY A 138 -7.59 -6.58 -19.69
C GLY A 138 -7.69 -5.07 -19.85
N HIS A 139 -8.35 -4.35 -18.93
CA HIS A 139 -8.51 -2.90 -18.97
C HIS A 139 -7.59 -2.20 -17.96
N GLN A 140 -7.14 -0.99 -18.30
CA GLN A 140 -6.44 -0.10 -17.39
C GLN A 140 -7.42 0.89 -16.77
N TYR A 141 -7.37 1.09 -15.43
CA TYR A 141 -8.32 1.91 -14.68
C TYR A 141 -7.73 3.19 -14.08
N GLY A 142 -6.41 3.33 -14.09
CA GLY A 142 -5.78 4.52 -13.52
C GLY A 142 -4.32 4.67 -13.95
N MET A 143 -3.72 5.76 -13.49
CA MET A 143 -2.30 6.03 -13.64
C MET A 143 -1.58 5.91 -12.30
N THR A 144 -0.41 5.29 -12.29
CA THR A 144 0.45 5.19 -11.11
C THR A 144 0.78 6.57 -10.57
N TYR A 145 0.45 6.81 -9.31
CA TYR A 145 0.80 8.04 -8.62
C TYR A 145 2.08 7.87 -7.81
N TYR A 146 2.13 6.86 -6.96
CA TYR A 146 3.33 6.43 -6.26
C TYR A 146 3.31 4.92 -6.02
N THR A 147 4.46 4.38 -5.72
CA THR A 147 4.65 3.01 -5.31
C THR A 147 5.55 2.96 -4.08
N ASP A 148 5.62 1.82 -3.44
CA ASP A 148 6.67 1.50 -2.48
C ASP A 148 6.81 -0.02 -2.37
N TYR A 149 7.79 -0.48 -1.60
CA TYR A 149 8.04 -1.90 -1.41
C TYR A 149 8.43 -2.20 0.04
N MET A 150 8.36 -3.47 0.42
CA MET A 150 8.86 -3.95 1.70
C MET A 150 10.38 -4.06 1.64
N ALA A 151 11.06 -3.30 2.51
CA ALA A 151 12.51 -3.28 2.61
C ALA A 151 13.01 -4.20 3.73
N PHE A 152 14.18 -4.79 3.52
CA PHE A 152 14.95 -5.42 4.57
C PHE A 152 15.95 -4.39 5.13
N LEU A 153 15.79 -4.07 6.41
CA LEU A 153 16.58 -3.08 7.11
C LEU A 153 17.44 -3.74 8.20
N TYR A 154 18.61 -3.17 8.45
CA TYR A 154 19.50 -3.65 9.51
C TYR A 154 20.17 -2.50 10.27
N ASP A 155 20.47 -2.73 11.54
CA ASP A 155 21.26 -1.84 12.38
C ASP A 155 22.75 -2.15 12.21
N ALA A 156 23.46 -1.29 11.48
CA ALA A 156 24.87 -1.47 11.17
C ALA A 156 25.78 -1.41 12.41
N ASP A 157 25.41 -0.63 13.42
CA ASP A 157 26.16 -0.53 14.68
C ASP A 157 26.00 -1.83 15.49
N MET A 158 24.78 -2.39 15.57
CA MET A 158 24.53 -3.64 16.25
C MET A 158 25.26 -4.82 15.57
N LEU A 159 25.28 -4.85 14.23
CA LEU A 159 26.07 -5.84 13.47
C LEU A 159 27.57 -5.72 13.79
N SER A 160 28.11 -4.50 13.77
CA SER A 160 29.52 -4.23 14.08
C SER A 160 29.88 -4.68 15.50
N LYS A 161 29.07 -4.38 16.50
CA LYS A 161 29.25 -4.81 17.90
C LYS A 161 29.21 -6.32 18.07
N ALA A 162 28.46 -7.03 17.22
CA ALA A 162 28.41 -8.50 17.18
C ALA A 162 29.56 -9.13 16.35
N GLY A 163 30.46 -8.33 15.77
CA GLY A 163 31.53 -8.81 14.90
C GLY A 163 31.04 -9.34 13.55
N ILE A 164 29.95 -8.77 13.05
CA ILE A 164 29.34 -9.12 11.74
C ILE A 164 29.72 -8.02 10.74
N SER A 165 30.40 -8.39 9.66
CA SER A 165 30.97 -7.45 8.68
C SER A 165 30.01 -7.04 7.56
N ALA A 166 28.96 -7.82 7.30
CA ALA A 166 27.97 -7.57 6.24
C ALA A 166 26.59 -8.05 6.66
N PRO A 167 25.50 -7.43 6.16
CA PRO A 167 24.15 -7.93 6.38
C PRO A 167 23.94 -9.30 5.73
N PRO A 168 22.97 -10.12 6.19
CA PRO A 168 22.73 -11.44 5.67
C PRO A 168 22.22 -11.40 4.23
N ALA A 169 22.78 -12.24 3.34
CA ALA A 169 22.32 -12.40 1.97
C ALA A 169 21.25 -13.49 1.84
N SER A 170 21.11 -14.37 2.84
CA SER A 170 20.12 -15.45 2.86
C SER A 170 19.36 -15.51 4.18
N TRP A 171 18.22 -16.20 4.18
CA TRP A 171 17.42 -16.41 5.39
C TRP A 171 18.17 -17.27 6.42
N ASP A 172 19.04 -18.19 5.98
CA ASP A 172 19.88 -18.99 6.87
C ASP A 172 20.96 -18.13 7.54
N GLU A 173 21.65 -17.27 6.77
CA GLU A 173 22.60 -16.30 7.34
C GLU A 173 21.92 -15.34 8.33
N LEU A 174 20.67 -14.95 8.09
CA LEU A 174 19.92 -14.10 9.02
C LEU A 174 19.73 -14.82 10.36
N VAL A 175 19.41 -16.13 10.36
CA VAL A 175 19.34 -16.93 11.60
C VAL A 175 20.69 -16.97 12.29
N GLU A 176 21.77 -17.27 11.59
CA GLU A 176 23.12 -17.35 12.15
C GLU A 176 23.56 -16.01 12.78
N GLN A 177 23.36 -14.92 12.05
CA GLN A 177 23.70 -13.57 12.52
C GLN A 177 22.84 -13.17 13.72
N SER A 178 21.54 -13.47 13.70
CA SER A 178 20.65 -13.23 14.84
C SER A 178 21.09 -13.96 16.09
N LEU A 179 21.52 -15.21 15.98
CA LEU A 179 22.06 -15.99 17.11
C LEU A 179 23.35 -15.41 17.66
N LYS A 180 24.24 -14.86 16.80
CA LYS A 180 25.45 -14.14 17.24
C LYS A 180 25.09 -12.87 18.04
N ILE A 181 24.12 -12.11 17.55
CA ILE A 181 23.63 -10.88 18.22
C ILE A 181 23.03 -11.20 19.60
N LYS A 182 22.22 -12.27 19.68
CA LYS A 182 21.69 -12.76 20.96
C LYS A 182 22.80 -13.17 21.94
N LYS A 183 23.78 -13.95 21.44
CA LYS A 183 24.94 -14.39 22.26
C LYS A 183 25.75 -13.22 22.77
N ALA A 184 25.85 -12.14 22.01
CA ALA A 184 26.50 -10.88 22.42
C ALA A 184 25.67 -10.06 23.41
N GLY A 185 24.43 -10.45 23.74
CA GLY A 185 23.55 -9.75 24.65
C GLY A 185 22.98 -8.43 24.11
N LEU A 186 23.03 -8.24 22.79
CA LEU A 186 22.64 -6.98 22.14
C LEU A 186 21.14 -6.88 21.87
N SER A 187 20.46 -8.02 21.67
CA SER A 187 19.01 -8.10 21.49
C SER A 187 18.49 -9.47 21.90
N ASN A 188 17.35 -9.52 22.57
CA ASN A 188 16.67 -10.78 22.89
C ASN A 188 15.96 -11.39 21.66
N TYR A 189 15.43 -10.54 20.79
CA TYR A 189 14.74 -10.89 19.56
C TYR A 189 15.30 -10.03 18.43
N PRO A 190 16.42 -10.42 17.80
CA PRO A 190 17.10 -9.58 16.80
C PRO A 190 16.27 -9.24 15.56
N LEU A 191 15.30 -10.09 15.20
CA LEU A 191 14.41 -9.87 14.06
C LEU A 191 13.09 -9.22 14.48
N MET A 192 12.68 -8.17 13.78
CA MET A 192 11.34 -7.60 13.83
C MET A 192 10.57 -7.99 12.56
N LEU A 193 9.42 -8.61 12.75
CA LEU A 193 8.43 -8.93 11.72
C LEU A 193 7.05 -8.66 12.30
N SER A 194 6.23 -7.86 11.61
CA SER A 194 4.86 -7.58 12.03
C SER A 194 3.90 -8.59 11.41
N MET A 195 3.13 -9.26 12.27
CA MET A 195 2.17 -10.29 11.86
C MET A 195 0.78 -10.08 12.48
N ALA A 196 0.46 -8.88 12.96
CA ALA A 196 -0.90 -8.53 13.34
C ALA A 196 -1.83 -8.62 12.13
N ARG A 197 -3.10 -9.04 12.37
CA ARG A 197 -4.13 -9.11 11.32
C ARG A 197 -4.57 -7.71 10.93
N GLU A 198 -3.76 -7.07 10.12
CA GLU A 198 -4.01 -5.78 9.49
C GLU A 198 -3.57 -5.85 8.03
N SER A 199 -3.90 -4.85 7.24
CA SER A 199 -3.62 -4.83 5.79
C SER A 199 -2.14 -4.98 5.41
N TRP A 200 -1.22 -4.83 6.36
CA TRP A 200 0.22 -4.99 6.15
C TRP A 200 0.71 -6.43 6.28
N MET A 201 -0.05 -7.34 6.90
CA MET A 201 0.41 -8.70 7.14
C MET A 201 0.77 -9.42 5.83
N ILE A 202 -0.08 -9.30 4.82
CA ILE A 202 0.16 -9.95 3.52
C ILE A 202 1.41 -9.41 2.81
N GLU A 203 1.77 -8.13 2.97
CA GLU A 203 2.99 -7.55 2.42
C GLU A 203 4.24 -8.17 3.07
N PHE A 204 4.24 -8.34 4.40
CA PHE A 204 5.33 -9.03 5.09
C PHE A 204 5.50 -10.47 4.60
N MET A 205 4.39 -11.22 4.54
CA MET A 205 4.38 -12.62 4.11
C MET A 205 4.82 -12.75 2.64
N SER A 206 4.25 -11.96 1.74
CA SER A 206 4.59 -11.97 0.31
C SER A 206 6.06 -11.66 0.07
N SER A 207 6.67 -10.76 0.84
CA SER A 207 8.09 -10.42 0.69
C SER A 207 8.98 -11.64 0.92
N ILE A 208 8.71 -12.41 1.98
CA ILE A 208 9.49 -13.61 2.30
C ILE A 208 9.19 -14.74 1.30
N VAL A 209 7.92 -14.93 0.91
CA VAL A 209 7.52 -15.92 -0.11
C VAL A 209 8.23 -15.63 -1.44
N PHE A 210 8.20 -14.38 -1.91
CA PHE A 210 8.82 -14.00 -3.18
C PHE A 210 10.35 -14.10 -3.15
N SER A 211 10.98 -13.73 -2.03
CA SER A 211 12.44 -13.85 -1.88
C SER A 211 12.90 -15.31 -1.80
N ASN A 212 12.03 -16.23 -1.39
CA ASN A 212 12.23 -17.66 -1.46
C ASN A 212 11.99 -18.25 -2.87
N GLY A 213 11.62 -17.42 -3.85
CA GLY A 213 11.26 -17.85 -5.21
C GLY A 213 9.85 -18.43 -5.32
N GLY A 214 9.04 -18.28 -4.27
CA GLY A 214 7.67 -18.80 -4.20
C GLY A 214 6.59 -17.83 -4.68
N ARG A 215 5.34 -18.29 -4.54
CA ARG A 215 4.12 -17.55 -4.81
C ARG A 215 2.94 -18.18 -4.08
N PHE A 216 1.87 -17.43 -3.90
CA PHE A 216 0.60 -17.95 -3.38
C PHE A 216 -0.27 -18.52 -4.51
N VAL A 217 -0.28 -17.84 -5.65
CA VAL A 217 -1.09 -18.14 -6.82
C VAL A 217 -0.19 -18.08 -8.06
N ASP A 218 -0.36 -19.01 -9.01
CA ASP A 218 0.38 -19.00 -10.26
C ASP A 218 -0.23 -18.02 -11.29
N ASP A 219 0.46 -17.87 -12.43
CA ASP A 219 0.04 -16.93 -13.49
C ASP A 219 -1.29 -17.30 -14.16
N ASN A 220 -1.80 -18.50 -13.92
CA ASN A 220 -3.11 -18.98 -14.39
C ASN A 220 -4.22 -18.79 -13.34
N GLY A 221 -3.92 -18.17 -12.21
CA GLY A 221 -4.87 -17.99 -11.10
C GLY A 221 -5.06 -19.23 -10.23
N ARG A 222 -4.26 -20.30 -10.43
CA ARG A 222 -4.33 -21.53 -9.64
C ARG A 222 -3.60 -21.32 -8.32
N VAL A 223 -4.23 -21.70 -7.21
CA VAL A 223 -3.60 -21.69 -5.90
C VAL A 223 -2.47 -22.73 -5.81
N VAL A 224 -1.31 -22.30 -5.31
CA VAL A 224 -0.12 -23.12 -5.17
C VAL A 224 0.57 -22.94 -3.80
N MET A 225 -0.03 -22.17 -2.91
CA MET A 225 0.57 -21.80 -1.63
C MET A 225 0.84 -22.99 -0.70
N ASP A 226 0.09 -24.05 -0.79
CA ASP A 226 0.24 -25.31 -0.03
C ASP A 226 1.14 -26.35 -0.71
N ASP A 227 1.68 -26.01 -1.89
CA ASP A 227 2.67 -26.86 -2.59
C ASP A 227 4.08 -26.61 -2.02
N PRO A 228 4.76 -27.65 -1.48
CA PRO A 228 6.12 -27.51 -0.94
C PRO A 228 7.15 -26.96 -1.95
N GLN A 229 6.89 -27.05 -3.24
CA GLN A 229 7.81 -26.57 -4.28
C GLN A 229 7.69 -25.07 -4.56
N HIS A 230 6.64 -24.42 -4.09
CA HIS A 230 6.31 -23.04 -4.42
C HIS A 230 6.65 -22.00 -3.32
N GLY A 231 7.40 -22.39 -2.30
CA GLY A 231 8.01 -21.47 -1.34
C GLY A 231 7.13 -20.97 -0.18
N ALA A 232 5.80 -21.03 -0.25
CA ALA A 232 4.94 -20.60 0.85
C ALA A 232 5.05 -21.54 2.06
N VAL A 233 5.18 -22.86 1.84
CA VAL A 233 5.39 -23.85 2.89
C VAL A 233 6.71 -23.62 3.63
N SER A 234 7.81 -23.47 2.89
CA SER A 234 9.13 -23.22 3.49
C SER A 234 9.19 -21.88 4.21
N THR A 235 8.50 -20.88 3.70
CA THR A 235 8.41 -19.54 4.32
C THR A 235 7.67 -19.60 5.66
N LEU A 236 6.49 -20.19 5.71
CA LEU A 236 5.73 -20.28 6.96
C LEU A 236 6.49 -21.16 7.98
N GLN A 237 7.11 -22.26 7.54
CA GLN A 237 7.94 -23.09 8.42
C GLN A 237 9.11 -22.29 8.98
N TRP A 238 9.79 -21.48 8.15
CA TRP A 238 10.89 -20.63 8.60
C TRP A 238 10.44 -19.61 9.66
N ILE A 239 9.27 -18.99 9.49
CA ILE A 239 8.71 -18.05 10.49
C ILE A 239 8.40 -18.79 11.80
N VAL A 240 7.77 -19.97 11.72
CA VAL A 240 7.48 -20.82 12.88
C VAL A 240 8.77 -21.19 13.62
N ASP A 241 9.82 -21.59 12.88
CA ASP A 241 11.13 -21.93 13.45
C ASP A 241 11.82 -20.69 14.04
N ALA A 242 11.72 -19.53 13.44
CA ALA A 242 12.27 -18.28 13.96
C ALA A 242 11.70 -17.92 15.34
N VAL A 243 10.40 -18.19 15.57
CA VAL A 243 9.73 -17.98 16.86
C VAL A 243 10.03 -19.12 17.83
N ASN A 244 9.76 -20.36 17.45
CA ASN A 244 9.64 -21.49 18.41
C ASN A 244 10.93 -22.27 18.59
N LYS A 245 11.84 -22.27 17.61
CA LYS A 245 13.09 -23.03 17.64
C LYS A 245 14.31 -22.13 17.86
N HIS A 246 14.44 -21.07 17.08
CA HIS A 246 15.60 -20.18 17.13
C HIS A 246 15.40 -19.04 18.12
N HIS A 247 14.16 -18.70 18.47
CA HIS A 247 13.79 -17.59 19.34
C HIS A 247 14.45 -16.27 18.93
N ILE A 248 14.54 -16.02 17.61
CA ILE A 248 15.08 -14.78 17.04
C ILE A 248 13.96 -13.77 16.71
N LEU A 249 12.74 -14.24 16.64
CA LEU A 249 11.51 -13.46 16.48
C LEU A 249 10.63 -13.65 17.72
N SER A 250 10.09 -12.56 18.24
CA SER A 250 9.20 -12.61 19.42
C SER A 250 7.86 -13.29 19.09
N PRO A 251 7.31 -14.16 19.97
CA PRO A 251 5.93 -14.65 19.81
C PRO A 251 4.88 -13.52 19.74
N ALA A 252 5.16 -12.36 20.35
CA ALA A 252 4.29 -11.18 20.28
C ALA A 252 4.21 -10.56 18.87
N CYS A 253 4.96 -11.07 17.88
CA CYS A 253 4.89 -10.60 16.50
C CYS A 253 3.48 -10.69 15.91
N VAL A 254 2.64 -11.63 16.38
CA VAL A 254 1.25 -11.82 15.95
C VAL A 254 0.31 -10.68 16.38
N GLU A 255 0.72 -9.90 17.39
CA GLU A 255 -0.01 -8.71 17.87
C GLU A 255 0.66 -7.41 17.40
N LEU A 256 1.82 -7.53 16.79
CA LEU A 256 2.62 -6.38 16.38
C LEU A 256 2.20 -5.91 14.99
N GLY A 257 1.56 -4.75 14.92
CA GLY A 257 1.24 -4.06 13.67
C GLY A 257 2.44 -3.25 13.15
N GLU A 258 2.36 -2.82 11.90
CA GLU A 258 3.46 -2.12 11.18
C GLU A 258 3.99 -0.90 11.95
N LEU A 259 3.10 -0.02 12.43
CA LEU A 259 3.49 1.18 13.15
C LEU A 259 4.20 0.88 14.48
N ASN A 260 3.75 -0.15 15.19
CA ASN A 260 4.38 -0.55 16.45
C ASN A 260 5.70 -1.28 16.18
N GLY A 261 5.81 -2.03 15.09
CA GLY A 261 7.06 -2.60 14.60
C GLY A 261 8.10 -1.51 14.30
N PHE A 262 7.71 -0.47 13.56
CA PHE A 262 8.54 0.71 13.32
C PHE A 262 9.04 1.34 14.64
N LYS A 263 8.16 1.56 15.62
CA LYS A 263 8.54 2.12 16.92
C LYS A 263 9.51 1.22 17.69
N ALA A 264 9.35 -0.09 17.60
CA ALA A 264 10.24 -1.06 18.26
C ALA A 264 11.66 -1.04 17.65
N VAL A 265 11.77 -0.91 16.34
CA VAL A 265 13.06 -0.72 15.63
C VAL A 265 13.67 0.65 16.00
N ALA A 266 12.89 1.71 15.98
CA ALA A 266 13.34 3.05 16.33
C ALA A 266 13.86 3.16 17.77
N ALA A 267 13.37 2.29 18.68
CA ALA A 267 13.86 2.18 20.06
C ALA A 267 15.17 1.37 20.19
N GLY A 268 15.72 0.80 19.11
CA GLY A 268 17.00 0.08 19.10
C GLY A 268 16.94 -1.35 19.64
N ASN A 269 15.77 -1.99 19.64
CA ASN A 269 15.61 -3.33 20.19
C ASN A 269 15.90 -4.46 19.20
N HIS A 270 16.03 -4.14 17.89
CA HIS A 270 16.12 -5.12 16.81
C HIS A 270 17.28 -4.80 15.87
N ALA A 271 18.03 -5.85 15.49
CA ALA A 271 19.12 -5.76 14.52
C ALA A 271 18.64 -5.80 13.08
N PHE A 272 17.55 -6.52 12.82
CA PHE A 272 16.96 -6.74 11.51
C PHE A 272 15.46 -6.46 11.53
N ALA A 273 14.95 -5.89 10.45
CA ALA A 273 13.53 -5.61 10.32
C ALA A 273 13.07 -5.69 8.88
N LEU A 274 11.85 -6.21 8.67
CA LEU A 274 11.09 -5.92 7.47
C LEU A 274 10.18 -4.73 7.77
N LEU A 275 10.26 -3.68 6.95
CA LEU A 275 9.40 -2.49 7.06
C LEU A 275 9.19 -1.86 5.67
N PRO A 276 8.09 -1.13 5.47
CA PRO A 276 7.95 -0.29 4.29
C PRO A 276 9.18 0.62 4.10
N ARG A 277 9.73 0.66 2.89
CA ARG A 277 10.97 1.39 2.58
C ARG A 277 10.93 2.86 3.06
N TYR A 278 9.79 3.54 2.95
CA TYR A 278 9.69 4.94 3.39
C TYR A 278 9.99 5.15 4.89
N ARG A 279 9.97 4.09 5.72
CA ARG A 279 10.32 4.18 7.14
C ARG A 279 11.80 4.47 7.39
N ILE A 280 12.68 4.22 6.40
CA ILE A 280 14.13 4.44 6.56
C ILE A 280 14.46 5.90 6.87
N GLN A 281 13.71 6.85 6.32
CA GLN A 281 13.89 8.27 6.61
C GLN A 281 13.62 8.57 8.09
N ALA A 282 12.49 8.11 8.62
CA ALA A 282 12.12 8.33 10.01
C ALA A 282 13.02 7.56 10.99
N LEU A 283 13.48 6.36 10.61
CA LEU A 283 14.45 5.58 11.40
C LEU A 283 15.83 6.25 11.50
N ASN A 284 16.19 7.08 10.53
CA ASN A 284 17.45 7.83 10.52
C ASN A 284 17.28 9.31 10.92
N ASP A 285 16.08 9.72 11.38
CA ASP A 285 15.83 11.04 11.95
C ASP A 285 16.02 11.00 13.48
N PRO A 286 16.99 11.72 14.06
CA PRO A 286 17.26 11.69 15.50
C PRO A 286 16.10 12.22 16.37
N ARG A 287 15.11 12.90 15.77
CA ARG A 287 13.90 13.33 16.48
C ARG A 287 12.89 12.19 16.66
N GLN A 288 13.03 11.10 15.90
CA GLN A 288 12.07 10.00 15.86
C GLN A 288 12.66 8.64 16.24
N SER A 289 13.99 8.51 16.24
CA SER A 289 14.69 7.24 16.41
C SER A 289 15.93 7.36 17.27
N GLN A 290 16.11 6.40 18.16
CA GLN A 290 17.33 6.28 19.00
C GLN A 290 18.50 5.67 18.22
N VAL A 291 18.24 5.04 17.09
CA VAL A 291 19.23 4.41 16.20
C VAL A 291 19.46 5.20 14.91
N ALA A 292 19.19 6.51 14.96
CA ALA A 292 19.37 7.39 13.81
C ALA A 292 20.82 7.36 13.29
N GLY A 293 20.96 7.18 11.97
CA GLY A 293 22.25 7.03 11.29
C GLY A 293 22.78 5.59 11.23
N HIS A 294 22.23 4.66 12.03
CA HIS A 294 22.67 3.26 12.06
C HIS A 294 21.87 2.38 11.11
N ILE A 295 20.63 2.74 10.80
CA ILE A 295 19.75 1.91 9.99
C ILE A 295 20.13 2.01 8.51
N LYS A 296 20.43 0.87 7.92
CA LYS A 296 20.76 0.71 6.51
C LYS A 296 19.78 -0.28 5.87
N GLN A 297 19.67 -0.19 4.56
CA GLN A 297 18.93 -1.17 3.74
C GLN A 297 19.90 -2.16 3.10
N ALA A 298 19.52 -3.42 3.09
CA ALA A 298 20.12 -4.45 2.25
C ALA A 298 19.06 -5.01 1.28
N LEU A 299 19.50 -5.82 0.31
CA LEU A 299 18.57 -6.62 -0.47
C LEU A 299 17.83 -7.59 0.46
N MET A 300 16.58 -7.91 0.12
CA MET A 300 15.83 -8.94 0.83
C MET A 300 16.66 -10.23 0.89
N PRO A 301 16.85 -10.88 2.06
CA PRO A 301 17.53 -12.15 2.13
C PRO A 301 16.88 -13.16 1.18
N ALA A 302 17.68 -13.93 0.42
CA ALA A 302 17.17 -14.89 -0.53
C ALA A 302 17.09 -16.30 0.08
N GLY A 303 16.06 -17.04 -0.31
CA GLY A 303 16.03 -18.49 -0.10
C GLY A 303 16.87 -19.25 -1.15
N PRO A 304 17.02 -20.57 -1.03
CA PRO A 304 17.87 -21.37 -1.93
C PRO A 304 17.47 -21.28 -3.41
N LYS A 305 16.22 -20.97 -3.70
CA LYS A 305 15.68 -20.80 -5.06
C LYS A 305 15.33 -19.34 -5.34
N GLY A 306 15.68 -18.44 -4.44
CA GLY A 306 15.20 -17.06 -4.45
C GLY A 306 16.08 -16.11 -5.23
N SER A 307 15.57 -14.90 -5.39
CA SER A 307 16.17 -13.85 -6.23
C SER A 307 16.25 -12.49 -5.54
N HIS A 308 16.24 -12.40 -4.22
CA HIS A 308 16.12 -11.15 -3.45
C HIS A 308 14.84 -10.34 -3.78
N ALA A 309 13.83 -10.98 -4.36
CA ALA A 309 12.57 -10.32 -4.66
C ALA A 309 11.86 -9.84 -3.39
N THR A 310 11.06 -8.82 -3.51
CA THR A 310 10.18 -8.32 -2.44
C THR A 310 8.81 -7.98 -3.01
N VAL A 311 7.83 -7.77 -2.12
CA VAL A 311 6.54 -7.26 -2.55
C VAL A 311 6.60 -5.74 -2.73
N ALA A 312 5.96 -5.26 -3.78
CA ALA A 312 5.62 -3.86 -3.96
C ALA A 312 4.10 -3.68 -3.97
N TRP A 313 3.67 -2.48 -3.63
CA TRP A 313 2.31 -2.02 -3.81
C TRP A 313 2.30 -0.74 -4.63
N MET A 314 1.22 -0.55 -5.38
CA MET A 314 1.06 0.62 -6.23
C MET A 314 -0.19 1.38 -5.80
N ARG A 315 -0.12 2.69 -5.91
CA ARG A 315 -1.23 3.61 -5.67
C ARG A 315 -1.46 4.43 -6.92
N MET A 316 -2.71 4.54 -7.34
CA MET A 316 -3.08 5.22 -8.57
C MET A 316 -4.12 6.30 -8.34
N HIS A 317 -4.26 7.19 -9.31
CA HIS A 317 -5.47 7.97 -9.48
C HIS A 317 -6.29 7.36 -10.62
N ALA A 318 -7.56 7.14 -10.34
CA ALA A 318 -8.54 6.56 -11.24
C ALA A 318 -9.67 7.54 -11.52
N MET A 319 -10.41 7.29 -12.62
CA MET A 319 -11.64 8.02 -12.96
C MET A 319 -12.85 7.25 -12.42
N SER A 320 -13.81 7.92 -11.81
CA SER A 320 -15.08 7.29 -11.46
C SER A 320 -15.91 6.95 -12.71
N ALA A 321 -16.75 5.90 -12.63
CA ALA A 321 -17.66 5.54 -13.71
C ALA A 321 -18.65 6.69 -14.02
N ALA A 322 -19.11 7.42 -12.99
CA ALA A 322 -20.02 8.57 -13.15
C ALA A 322 -19.35 9.73 -13.91
N ALA A 323 -18.05 9.98 -13.70
CA ALA A 323 -17.30 10.94 -14.50
C ALA A 323 -17.08 10.43 -15.93
N GLY A 324 -16.70 9.17 -16.09
CA GLY A 324 -16.47 8.54 -17.40
C GLY A 324 -17.69 8.55 -18.31
N ALA A 325 -18.90 8.51 -17.74
CA ALA A 325 -20.17 8.59 -18.48
C ALA A 325 -20.49 10.01 -19.00
N ASN A 326 -19.78 11.06 -18.55
CA ASN A 326 -19.98 12.43 -18.97
C ASN A 326 -18.74 12.99 -19.66
N LYS A 327 -18.85 13.34 -20.93
CA LYS A 327 -17.72 13.74 -21.77
C LYS A 327 -16.88 14.90 -21.16
N THR A 328 -17.51 15.93 -20.60
CA THR A 328 -16.82 17.08 -20.01
C THR A 328 -16.14 16.69 -18.70
N ARG A 329 -16.85 16.01 -17.80
CA ARG A 329 -16.28 15.53 -16.54
C ARG A 329 -15.12 14.56 -16.76
N ALA A 330 -15.28 13.64 -17.71
CA ALA A 330 -14.23 12.68 -18.08
C ALA A 330 -12.97 13.38 -18.60
N ALA A 331 -13.11 14.37 -19.48
CA ALA A 331 -11.99 15.15 -19.99
C ALA A 331 -11.28 15.93 -18.86
N ASN A 332 -12.03 16.54 -17.95
CA ASN A 332 -11.49 17.28 -16.82
C ASN A 332 -10.79 16.34 -15.81
N ALA A 333 -11.40 15.20 -15.48
CA ALA A 333 -10.79 14.17 -14.63
C ALA A 333 -9.50 13.61 -15.26
N ALA A 334 -9.49 13.33 -16.57
CA ALA A 334 -8.32 12.84 -17.28
C ALA A 334 -7.13 13.81 -17.19
N ARG A 335 -7.38 15.12 -17.34
CA ARG A 335 -6.31 16.14 -17.19
C ARG A 335 -5.68 16.14 -15.78
N LEU A 336 -6.51 15.99 -14.74
CA LEU A 336 -6.02 15.92 -13.36
C LEU A 336 -5.27 14.61 -13.10
N ILE A 337 -5.78 13.48 -13.57
CA ILE A 337 -5.13 12.16 -13.47
C ILE A 337 -3.79 12.16 -14.19
N GLU A 338 -3.70 12.81 -15.38
CA GLU A 338 -2.44 12.98 -16.11
C GLU A 338 -1.41 13.77 -15.29
N ALA A 339 -1.82 14.85 -14.61
CA ALA A 339 -0.92 15.62 -13.77
C ALA A 339 -0.35 14.80 -12.60
N PHE A 340 -1.15 13.91 -12.00
CA PHE A 340 -0.69 13.03 -10.91
C PHE A 340 0.21 11.89 -11.36
N GLY A 341 -0.15 11.20 -12.44
CA GLY A 341 0.53 9.98 -12.89
C GLY A 341 1.46 10.16 -14.09
N GLY A 342 1.37 11.28 -14.77
CA GLY A 342 2.16 11.64 -15.94
C GLY A 342 3.00 12.89 -15.73
N LYS A 343 3.15 13.67 -16.81
CA LYS A 343 3.90 14.93 -16.77
C LYS A 343 2.97 16.11 -16.56
N PHE A 344 3.36 16.98 -15.63
CA PHE A 344 2.81 18.31 -15.46
C PHE A 344 3.94 19.31 -15.73
N ASP A 345 3.70 20.26 -16.61
CA ASP A 345 4.73 21.21 -17.09
C ASP A 345 6.00 20.52 -17.63
N GLY A 346 5.80 19.46 -18.41
CA GLY A 346 6.87 18.68 -19.04
C GLY A 346 7.64 17.74 -18.12
N GLN A 347 7.38 17.74 -16.81
CA GLN A 347 8.09 16.99 -15.77
C GLN A 347 7.16 16.07 -14.98
N TYR A 348 7.69 15.06 -14.30
CA TYR A 348 6.96 14.23 -13.34
C TYR A 348 6.82 14.93 -11.98
N THR A 349 6.33 16.18 -12.03
CA THR A 349 6.32 17.12 -10.90
C THR A 349 5.58 16.60 -9.68
N PHE A 350 4.43 15.96 -9.88
CA PHE A 350 3.59 15.52 -8.76
C PHE A 350 4.22 14.32 -8.04
N GLN A 351 4.76 13.35 -8.77
CA GLN A 351 5.44 12.20 -8.18
C GLN A 351 6.75 12.60 -7.49
N LYS A 352 7.52 13.49 -8.13
CA LYS A 352 8.75 14.05 -7.53
C LYS A 352 8.46 14.78 -6.22
N ALA A 353 7.46 15.65 -6.20
CA ALA A 353 7.07 16.38 -5.00
C ALA A 353 6.62 15.42 -3.87
N MET A 354 5.85 14.39 -4.22
CA MET A 354 5.41 13.38 -3.25
C MET A 354 6.60 12.66 -2.61
N PHE A 355 7.60 12.26 -3.43
CA PHE A 355 8.82 11.66 -2.90
C PHE A 355 9.60 12.60 -1.98
N LEU A 356 9.85 13.84 -2.42
CA LEU A 356 10.65 14.79 -1.66
C LEU A 356 10.01 15.19 -0.32
N ASP A 357 8.68 15.33 -0.29
CA ASP A 357 7.96 15.81 0.88
C ASP A 357 7.56 14.69 1.86
N THR A 358 7.29 13.46 1.35
CA THR A 358 6.73 12.37 2.16
C THR A 358 7.62 11.14 2.25
N GLY A 359 8.65 11.04 1.41
CA GLY A 359 9.52 9.87 1.32
C GLY A 359 8.90 8.67 0.59
N THR A 360 7.65 8.74 0.09
CA THR A 360 7.05 7.64 -0.70
C THR A 360 7.78 7.48 -2.03
N ALA A 361 8.02 6.24 -2.48
CA ALA A 361 8.69 6.00 -3.75
C ALA A 361 7.80 6.35 -4.96
N PHE A 362 8.37 6.30 -6.11
CA PHE A 362 7.72 6.60 -7.39
C PHE A 362 7.81 5.40 -8.34
N GLY A 363 6.84 5.26 -9.26
CA GLY A 363 6.82 4.20 -10.25
C GLY A 363 7.43 4.57 -11.59
N VAL A 364 7.86 5.82 -11.80
CA VAL A 364 8.37 6.30 -13.10
C VAL A 364 9.89 6.21 -13.19
N LYS A 365 10.38 5.47 -14.18
CA LYS A 365 11.82 5.21 -14.44
C LYS A 365 12.65 6.50 -14.57
N PRO A 366 12.20 7.58 -15.28
CA PRO A 366 12.97 8.81 -15.41
C PRO A 366 13.39 9.48 -14.11
N LEU A 367 12.59 9.35 -13.03
CA LEU A 367 12.92 9.96 -11.74
C LEU A 367 14.12 9.31 -11.03
N PHE A 368 14.52 8.09 -11.40
CA PHE A 368 15.78 7.50 -10.91
C PHE A 368 17.03 8.24 -11.40
N ASN A 369 16.91 9.04 -12.46
CA ASN A 369 17.99 9.88 -12.96
C ASN A 369 17.91 11.34 -12.48
N ASP A 370 16.94 11.67 -11.61
CA ASP A 370 16.77 13.02 -11.08
C ASP A 370 17.78 13.29 -9.96
N PRO A 371 18.70 14.29 -10.13
CA PRO A 371 19.76 14.55 -9.15
C PRO A 371 19.25 15.05 -7.81
N GLU A 372 18.11 15.75 -7.78
CA GLU A 372 17.51 16.23 -6.53
C GLU A 372 16.92 15.09 -5.71
N ILE A 373 16.24 14.13 -6.37
CA ILE A 373 15.74 12.91 -5.74
C ILE A 373 16.89 12.10 -5.15
N LYS A 374 17.95 11.88 -5.95
CA LYS A 374 19.15 11.17 -5.49
C LYS A 374 19.77 11.85 -4.27
N ALA A 375 20.04 13.14 -4.36
CA ALA A 375 20.64 13.90 -3.26
C ALA A 375 19.75 13.96 -2.02
N ALA A 376 18.41 13.96 -2.17
CA ALA A 376 17.49 13.91 -1.06
C ALA A 376 17.52 12.55 -0.35
N TYR A 377 17.53 11.45 -1.11
CA TYR A 377 17.54 10.10 -0.55
C TYR A 377 18.87 9.76 0.13
N GLU A 378 20.01 10.17 -0.44
CA GLU A 378 21.35 9.91 0.08
C GLU A 378 21.61 10.54 1.46
N LYS A 379 20.75 11.43 1.93
CA LYS A 379 20.80 11.96 3.30
C LYS A 379 20.47 10.90 4.37
N TYR A 380 19.74 9.86 4.01
CA TYR A 380 19.27 8.85 4.96
C TYR A 380 19.31 7.41 4.45
N GLY A 381 19.66 7.18 3.18
CA GLY A 381 19.69 5.86 2.56
C GLY A 381 20.70 5.74 1.42
N ASP A 382 20.87 4.54 0.89
CA ASP A 382 21.65 4.24 -0.31
C ASP A 382 20.72 4.22 -1.53
N PHE A 383 20.87 5.20 -2.42
CA PHE A 383 20.02 5.34 -3.59
C PHE A 383 20.19 4.19 -4.60
N THR A 384 21.39 3.64 -4.71
CA THR A 384 21.65 2.46 -5.58
C THR A 384 20.93 1.23 -5.05
N MET A 385 20.95 1.03 -3.73
CA MET A 385 20.22 -0.04 -3.07
C MET A 385 18.70 0.13 -3.21
N PHE A 386 18.19 1.36 -3.06
CA PHE A 386 16.79 1.68 -3.30
C PHE A 386 16.36 1.24 -4.71
N GLN A 387 17.06 1.68 -5.75
CA GLN A 387 16.75 1.34 -7.14
C GLN A 387 16.83 -0.16 -7.37
N LYS A 388 17.92 -0.80 -6.95
CA LYS A 388 18.15 -2.23 -7.14
C LYS A 388 17.04 -3.09 -6.51
N GLN A 389 16.61 -2.75 -5.29
CA GLN A 389 15.53 -3.50 -4.64
C GLN A 389 14.18 -3.24 -5.32
N GLN A 390 13.92 -2.03 -5.80
CA GLN A 390 12.69 -1.73 -6.51
C GLN A 390 12.60 -2.45 -7.86
N ASP A 391 13.72 -2.62 -8.57
CA ASP A 391 13.77 -3.40 -9.82
C ASP A 391 13.49 -4.89 -9.61
N LEU A 392 13.73 -5.40 -8.39
CA LEU A 392 13.42 -6.79 -7.99
C LEU A 392 12.03 -6.94 -7.35
N ALA A 393 11.29 -5.84 -7.20
CA ALA A 393 9.99 -5.86 -6.55
C ALA A 393 8.90 -6.43 -7.48
N ARG A 394 7.92 -7.10 -6.89
CA ARG A 394 6.83 -7.77 -7.57
C ARG A 394 5.49 -7.34 -6.99
N LYS A 395 4.47 -7.25 -7.82
CA LYS A 395 3.09 -7.06 -7.33
C LYS A 395 2.63 -8.28 -6.54
N LYS A 396 1.66 -8.10 -5.65
CA LYS A 396 0.97 -9.21 -4.98
C LYS A 396 0.27 -10.10 -6.02
N ASP A 397 0.39 -11.40 -5.87
CA ASP A 397 -0.24 -12.41 -6.74
C ASP A 397 -1.65 -12.82 -6.26
N VAL A 398 -2.09 -12.30 -5.10
CA VAL A 398 -3.36 -12.63 -4.45
C VAL A 398 -4.47 -11.56 -4.62
N ILE A 399 -4.27 -10.58 -5.48
CA ILE A 399 -5.23 -9.48 -5.63
C ILE A 399 -6.41 -9.90 -6.51
N THR A 400 -7.59 -10.02 -5.89
CA THR A 400 -8.88 -10.38 -6.48
C THR A 400 -10.00 -9.51 -5.91
N ARG A 401 -11.22 -9.58 -6.49
CA ARG A 401 -12.38 -8.87 -5.93
C ARG A 401 -12.79 -9.33 -4.53
N TRP A 402 -12.37 -10.52 -4.12
CA TRP A 402 -12.64 -11.13 -2.82
C TRP A 402 -11.38 -11.27 -1.94
N PHE A 403 -10.33 -10.56 -2.30
CA PHE A 403 -9.04 -10.58 -1.60
C PHE A 403 -9.19 -10.38 -0.08
N GLY A 404 -9.97 -9.39 0.36
CA GLY A 404 -10.11 -9.10 1.80
C GLY A 404 -10.69 -10.27 2.61
N GLU A 405 -11.66 -11.00 2.06
CA GLU A 405 -12.24 -12.18 2.74
C GLU A 405 -11.26 -13.35 2.82
N TRP A 406 -10.45 -13.55 1.78
CA TRP A 406 -9.39 -14.54 1.80
C TRP A 406 -8.27 -14.16 2.78
N ASP A 407 -7.83 -12.92 2.75
CA ASP A 407 -6.72 -12.41 3.56
C ASP A 407 -6.98 -12.53 5.07
N GLU A 408 -8.22 -12.31 5.50
CA GLU A 408 -8.62 -12.52 6.90
C GLU A 408 -8.45 -13.99 7.32
N THR A 409 -8.88 -14.94 6.49
CA THR A 409 -8.74 -16.39 6.75
C THR A 409 -7.27 -16.80 6.73
N ASN A 410 -6.51 -16.31 5.72
CA ASN A 410 -5.10 -16.57 5.55
C ASN A 410 -4.29 -16.06 6.76
N GLY A 411 -4.52 -14.80 7.16
CA GLY A 411 -3.84 -14.21 8.31
C GLY A 411 -4.09 -14.98 9.60
N SER A 412 -5.34 -15.40 9.85
CA SER A 412 -5.71 -16.21 11.02
C SER A 412 -5.01 -17.57 11.02
N ALA A 413 -4.96 -18.24 9.87
CA ALA A 413 -4.31 -19.54 9.72
C ALA A 413 -2.80 -19.46 9.95
N TRP A 414 -2.13 -18.44 9.41
CA TRP A 414 -0.70 -18.24 9.61
C TRP A 414 -0.37 -17.92 11.07
N GLN A 415 -1.15 -17.05 11.73
CA GLN A 415 -0.95 -16.77 13.15
C GLN A 415 -1.10 -18.04 14.01
N ALA A 416 -2.11 -18.88 13.72
CA ALA A 416 -2.31 -20.14 14.43
C ALA A 416 -1.08 -21.08 14.29
N ALA A 417 -0.48 -21.14 13.10
CA ALA A 417 0.74 -21.92 12.90
C ALA A 417 1.93 -21.34 13.69
N VAL A 418 2.14 -20.03 13.65
CA VAL A 418 3.22 -19.34 14.37
C VAL A 418 3.11 -19.54 15.88
N LEU A 419 1.88 -19.56 16.41
CA LEU A 419 1.60 -19.82 17.84
C LEU A 419 1.63 -21.31 18.20
N GLY A 420 1.89 -22.23 17.26
CA GLY A 420 1.89 -23.67 17.49
C GLY A 420 0.51 -24.28 17.70
N GLN A 421 -0.55 -23.57 17.35
CA GLN A 421 -1.95 -24.02 17.47
C GLN A 421 -2.41 -24.83 16.25
N SER A 422 -1.67 -24.76 15.15
CA SER A 422 -1.90 -25.50 13.92
C SER A 422 -0.56 -25.92 13.29
N SER A 423 -0.57 -26.99 12.49
CA SER A 423 0.59 -27.30 11.67
C SER A 423 0.70 -26.31 10.49
N VAL A 424 1.92 -26.13 9.95
CA VAL A 424 2.16 -25.35 8.72
C VAL A 424 1.32 -25.87 7.55
N ALA A 425 1.24 -27.21 7.42
CA ALA A 425 0.46 -27.85 6.37
C ALA A 425 -1.04 -27.54 6.50
N ASP A 426 -1.61 -27.63 7.71
CA ASP A 426 -3.04 -27.35 7.92
C ASP A 426 -3.36 -25.88 7.71
N ALA A 427 -2.49 -24.97 8.16
CA ALA A 427 -2.65 -23.54 7.96
C ALA A 427 -2.70 -23.17 6.46
N LEU A 428 -1.74 -23.67 5.67
CA LEU A 428 -1.71 -23.39 4.24
C LEU A 428 -2.85 -24.09 3.48
N LYS A 429 -3.24 -25.30 3.89
CA LYS A 429 -4.41 -25.98 3.34
C LYS A 429 -5.70 -25.20 3.61
N THR A 430 -5.85 -24.61 4.80
CA THR A 430 -6.98 -23.73 5.14
C THR A 430 -7.01 -22.52 4.20
N SER A 431 -5.89 -21.84 4.02
CA SER A 431 -5.75 -20.69 3.13
C SER A 431 -6.04 -21.07 1.67
N ALA A 432 -5.52 -22.20 1.18
CA ALA A 432 -5.71 -22.69 -0.19
C ALA A 432 -7.16 -23.12 -0.46
N SER A 433 -7.80 -23.78 0.51
CA SER A 433 -9.20 -24.17 0.41
C SER A 433 -10.12 -22.95 0.33
N LYS A 434 -9.90 -21.95 1.20
CA LYS A 434 -10.67 -20.69 1.17
C LYS A 434 -10.51 -19.97 -0.18
N TRP A 435 -9.28 -19.91 -0.73
CA TRP A 435 -9.05 -19.36 -2.07
C TRP A 435 -9.87 -20.09 -3.13
N THR A 436 -9.79 -21.42 -3.13
CA THR A 436 -10.50 -22.27 -4.09
C THR A 436 -12.01 -22.09 -4.03
N ASP A 437 -12.56 -21.96 -2.80
CA ASP A 437 -14.01 -21.80 -2.63
C ASP A 437 -14.47 -20.43 -3.10
N LEU A 438 -13.73 -19.37 -2.83
CA LEU A 438 -14.03 -18.02 -3.31
C LEU A 438 -13.89 -17.92 -4.83
N SER A 439 -12.89 -18.57 -5.42
CA SER A 439 -12.68 -18.55 -6.87
C SER A 439 -13.80 -19.22 -7.66
N LYS A 440 -14.50 -20.23 -7.08
CA LYS A 440 -15.68 -20.88 -7.70
C LYS A 440 -16.92 -20.01 -7.69
N GLN A 441 -16.98 -19.01 -6.79
CA GLN A 441 -18.10 -18.08 -6.67
C GLN A 441 -17.87 -16.80 -7.50
N ALA A 442 -16.71 -16.66 -8.10
CA ALA A 442 -16.27 -15.52 -8.89
C ALA A 442 -16.56 -15.71 -10.38
#